data_b6c121e59a9eb7dddf88fafa9763df70
#
_entry.id   b6c121e59a9eb7dddf88fafa9763df70
#
_cell.length_a   1.000
_cell.length_b   1.000
_cell.length_c   1.000
_cell.angle_alpha   90.00
_cell.angle_beta   90.00
_cell.angle_gamma   90.00
#
_symmetry.space_group_name_H-M   'P 1'
#
loop_
_entity.id
_entity.type
_entity.pdbx_description
1 polymer ?
#
loop_
_entity_poly.entity_id
_entity_poly.type
_entity_poly.pdbx_seq_one_letter_code
_entity_poly.pdbx_strand_id
1 'polypeptide(L)'
;SDRIGRRAVIYAGLLIFAAGSVLAANADSIWGVIAGRVLQGAGAISAAVMALLSDLTREQHRTKAMAMIGMSIGLSFAVAMVVGPLLTRAFGLSGLFWATAAMALLGILIVAGIVPKDAGPLQHRESGVAAQALWPTLKHADLLRLDFAILALHAVLMASFVALPLALV
;
A
#
# COMPACT_ATOMS: atom_id res chain seq x y z
N SER A 1 2.71 5.87 -13.45
CA SER A 1 2.39 7.11 -12.71
C SER A 1 2.72 8.35 -13.52
N ASP A 2 3.83 8.36 -14.28
CA ASP A 2 4.37 9.57 -14.95
C ASP A 2 3.53 10.06 -16.13
N ARG A 3 2.73 9.18 -16.77
CA ARG A 3 1.82 9.54 -17.87
C ARG A 3 0.41 9.93 -17.44
N ILE A 4 -0.07 9.35 -16.34
CA ILE A 4 -1.48 9.47 -15.90
C ILE A 4 -1.60 10.43 -14.70
N GLY A 5 -0.47 10.82 -14.11
CA GLY A 5 -0.39 11.61 -12.89
C GLY A 5 -0.43 10.77 -11.61
N ARG A 6 0.33 11.18 -10.60
CA ARG A 6 0.48 10.45 -9.32
C ARG A 6 -0.86 10.27 -8.60
N ARG A 7 -1.70 11.32 -8.60
CA ARG A 7 -3.02 11.28 -7.95
C ARG A 7 -3.95 10.25 -8.57
N ALA A 8 -4.00 10.16 -9.90
CA ALA A 8 -4.85 9.18 -10.58
C ALA A 8 -4.47 7.74 -10.23
N VAL A 9 -3.17 7.45 -10.11
CA VAL A 9 -2.68 6.14 -9.68
C VAL A 9 -3.07 5.85 -8.23
N ILE A 10 -2.99 6.86 -7.34
CA ILE A 10 -3.42 6.71 -5.94
C ILE A 10 -4.92 6.45 -5.86
N TYR A 11 -5.75 7.19 -6.62
CA TYR A 11 -7.20 6.93 -6.67
C TYR A 11 -7.53 5.54 -7.19
N ALA A 12 -6.92 5.12 -8.29
CA ALA A 12 -7.13 3.79 -8.84
C ALA A 12 -6.73 2.70 -7.84
N GLY A 13 -5.57 2.83 -7.21
CA GLY A 13 -5.11 1.89 -6.19
C GLY A 13 -6.03 1.82 -4.97
N LEU A 14 -6.47 2.98 -4.43
CA LEU A 14 -7.42 3.01 -3.31
C LEU A 14 -8.78 2.42 -3.67
N LEU A 15 -9.27 2.64 -4.90
CA LEU A 15 -10.51 2.03 -5.38
C LEU A 15 -10.38 0.50 -5.50
N ILE A 16 -9.27 0.01 -6.06
CA ILE A 16 -8.98 -1.42 -6.13
C ILE A 16 -8.88 -2.02 -4.71
N PHE A 17 -8.19 -1.34 -3.81
CA PHE A 17 -8.08 -1.76 -2.41
C PHE A 17 -9.45 -1.80 -1.72
N ALA A 18 -10.29 -0.78 -1.90
CA ALA A 18 -11.65 -0.74 -1.36
C ALA A 18 -12.51 -1.87 -1.92
N ALA A 19 -12.46 -2.09 -3.24
CA ALA A 19 -13.19 -3.19 -3.89
C ALA A 19 -12.74 -4.56 -3.36
N GLY A 20 -11.44 -4.77 -3.18
CA GLY A 20 -10.90 -5.99 -2.57
C GLY A 20 -11.37 -6.18 -1.11
N SER A 21 -11.45 -5.08 -0.35
CA SER A 21 -11.96 -5.10 1.03
C SER A 21 -13.44 -5.47 1.08
N VAL A 22 -14.25 -4.87 0.20
CA VAL A 22 -15.70 -5.21 0.10
C VAL A 22 -15.90 -6.66 -0.34
N LEU A 23 -15.10 -7.15 -1.29
CA LEU A 23 -15.14 -8.55 -1.72
C LEU A 23 -14.82 -9.49 -0.56
N ALA A 24 -13.77 -9.22 0.21
CA ALA A 24 -13.40 -10.01 1.37
C ALA A 24 -14.46 -9.93 2.50
N ALA A 25 -15.09 -8.77 2.69
CA ALA A 25 -16.11 -8.55 3.69
C ALA A 25 -17.40 -9.37 3.45
N ASN A 26 -17.73 -9.61 2.19
CA ASN A 26 -18.94 -10.36 1.77
C ASN A 26 -18.62 -11.80 1.37
N ALA A 27 -17.41 -12.28 1.62
CA ALA A 27 -17.00 -13.62 1.22
C ALA A 27 -17.52 -14.67 2.21
N ASP A 28 -18.28 -15.65 1.72
CA ASP A 28 -18.78 -16.80 2.49
C ASP A 28 -17.77 -17.97 2.51
N SER A 29 -16.67 -17.85 1.79
CA SER A 29 -15.65 -18.88 1.68
C SER A 29 -14.23 -18.31 1.84
N ILE A 30 -13.32 -19.16 2.28
CA ILE A 30 -11.89 -18.78 2.38
C ILE A 30 -11.29 -18.33 1.03
N TRP A 31 -11.74 -18.92 -0.07
CA TRP A 31 -11.29 -18.55 -1.41
C TRP A 31 -11.74 -17.14 -1.79
N GLY A 32 -12.94 -16.73 -1.39
CA GLY A 32 -13.41 -15.36 -1.57
C GLY A 32 -12.59 -14.36 -0.77
N VAL A 33 -12.24 -14.69 0.48
CA VAL A 33 -11.34 -13.87 1.30
C VAL A 33 -9.97 -13.75 0.64
N ILE A 34 -9.40 -14.86 0.17
CA ILE A 34 -8.10 -14.86 -0.52
C ILE A 34 -8.16 -13.98 -1.77
N ALA A 35 -9.20 -14.10 -2.59
CA ALA A 35 -9.38 -13.27 -3.78
C ALA A 35 -9.46 -11.78 -3.43
N GLY A 36 -10.22 -11.42 -2.39
CA GLY A 36 -10.28 -10.05 -1.87
C GLY A 36 -8.91 -9.53 -1.40
N ARG A 37 -8.13 -10.35 -0.71
CA ARG A 37 -6.77 -10.02 -0.26
C ARG A 37 -5.79 -9.84 -1.42
N VAL A 38 -5.88 -10.67 -2.45
CA VAL A 38 -5.08 -10.51 -3.69
C VAL A 38 -5.41 -9.17 -4.35
N LEU A 39 -6.70 -8.84 -4.44
CA LEU A 39 -7.14 -7.57 -5.03
C LEU A 39 -6.69 -6.37 -4.18
N GLN A 40 -6.76 -6.46 -2.85
CA GLN A 40 -6.20 -5.44 -1.95
C GLN A 40 -4.69 -5.23 -2.20
N GLY A 41 -3.94 -6.33 -2.35
CA GLY A 41 -2.52 -6.27 -2.67
C GLY A 41 -2.22 -5.59 -4.01
N ALA A 42 -3.04 -5.84 -5.03
CA ALA A 42 -2.94 -5.17 -6.33
C ALA A 42 -3.20 -3.64 -6.25
N GLY A 43 -3.98 -3.21 -5.25
CA GLY A 43 -4.25 -1.79 -4.96
C GLY A 43 -3.15 -1.09 -4.13
N ALA A 44 -1.98 -1.69 -3.96
CA ALA A 44 -0.89 -1.12 -3.16
C ALA A 44 -0.40 0.22 -3.76
N ILE A 45 -0.54 1.32 -2.99
CA ILE A 45 -0.25 2.69 -3.43
C ILE A 45 1.04 3.27 -2.83
N SER A 46 1.75 2.52 -2.00
CA SER A 46 2.89 3.01 -1.24
C SER A 46 3.96 3.67 -2.10
N ALA A 47 4.32 3.05 -3.24
CA ALA A 47 5.28 3.62 -4.17
C ALA A 47 4.80 4.94 -4.80
N ALA A 48 3.50 5.04 -5.14
CA ALA A 48 2.93 6.26 -5.71
C ALA A 48 2.87 7.40 -4.67
N VAL A 49 2.56 7.08 -3.41
CA VAL A 49 2.55 8.04 -2.29
C VAL A 49 3.97 8.54 -1.99
N MET A 50 4.95 7.64 -1.92
CA MET A 50 6.35 8.00 -1.72
C MET A 50 6.87 8.90 -2.84
N ALA A 51 6.54 8.58 -4.09
CA ALA A 51 6.90 9.40 -5.24
C ALA A 51 6.22 10.78 -5.19
N LEU A 52 4.92 10.85 -4.86
CA LEU A 52 4.20 12.11 -4.70
C LEU A 52 4.82 12.98 -3.60
N LEU A 53 5.15 12.38 -2.45
CA LEU A 53 5.82 13.11 -1.37
C LEU A 53 7.18 13.66 -1.83
N SER A 54 7.97 12.86 -2.52
CA SER A 54 9.25 13.27 -3.07
C SER A 54 9.11 14.45 -4.02
N ASP A 55 8.07 14.44 -4.87
CA ASP A 55 7.78 15.52 -5.83
C ASP A 55 7.33 16.82 -5.13
N LEU A 56 6.61 16.71 -4.02
CA LEU A 56 6.11 17.86 -3.25
C LEU A 56 7.11 18.40 -2.22
N THR A 57 8.20 17.69 -1.97
CA THR A 57 9.16 18.03 -0.92
C THR A 57 10.48 18.52 -1.51
N ARG A 58 10.98 19.68 -1.02
CA ARG A 58 12.31 20.20 -1.39
C ARG A 58 13.39 19.19 -0.96
N GLU A 59 14.47 19.07 -1.74
CA GLU A 59 15.57 18.13 -1.50
C GLU A 59 16.11 18.18 -0.06
N GLN A 60 16.28 19.38 0.49
CA GLN A 60 16.78 19.62 1.85
C GLN A 60 15.90 18.98 2.94
N HIS A 61 14.60 18.77 2.68
CA HIS A 61 13.64 18.24 3.66
C HIS A 61 13.17 16.83 3.33
N ARG A 62 13.62 16.24 2.22
CA ARG A 62 13.17 14.92 1.74
C ARG A 62 13.43 13.81 2.76
N THR A 63 14.62 13.77 3.35
CA THR A 63 14.96 12.78 4.40
C THR A 63 14.03 12.89 5.60
N LYS A 64 13.75 14.12 6.06
CA LYS A 64 12.82 14.34 7.19
C LYS A 64 11.40 13.92 6.83
N ALA A 65 10.93 14.23 5.63
CA ALA A 65 9.60 13.83 5.17
C ALA A 65 9.47 12.29 5.07
N MET A 66 10.48 11.60 4.55
CA MET A 66 10.51 10.14 4.51
C MET A 66 10.54 9.50 5.91
N ALA A 67 11.28 10.09 6.86
CA ALA A 67 11.28 9.65 8.25
C ALA A 67 9.90 9.81 8.90
N MET A 68 9.16 10.89 8.61
CA MET A 68 7.80 11.08 9.11
C MET A 68 6.83 10.03 8.56
N ILE A 69 6.96 9.64 7.28
CA ILE A 69 6.17 8.52 6.74
C ILE A 69 6.50 7.22 7.48
N GLY A 70 7.79 6.92 7.66
CA GLY A 70 8.20 5.71 8.39
C GLY A 70 7.61 5.66 9.81
N MET A 71 7.65 6.78 10.54
CA MET A 71 7.01 6.87 11.86
C MET A 71 5.49 6.68 11.79
N SER A 72 4.82 7.27 10.78
CA SER A 72 3.37 7.11 10.59
C SER A 72 2.99 5.66 10.30
N ILE A 73 3.78 4.95 9.50
CA ILE A 73 3.57 3.52 9.22
C ILE A 73 3.74 2.71 10.51
N GLY A 74 4.80 2.94 11.29
CA GLY A 74 5.03 2.25 12.55
C GLY A 74 3.91 2.49 13.57
N LEU A 75 3.48 3.75 13.72
CA LEU A 75 2.36 4.10 14.60
C LEU A 75 1.05 3.44 14.15
N SER A 76 0.76 3.48 12.85
CA SER A 76 -0.44 2.83 12.28
C SER A 76 -0.43 1.32 12.53
N PHE A 77 0.74 0.69 12.43
CA PHE A 77 0.89 -0.73 12.72
C PHE A 77 0.62 -1.03 14.21
N ALA A 78 1.18 -0.24 15.13
CA ALA A 78 0.93 -0.38 16.57
C ALA A 78 -0.56 -0.23 16.92
N VAL A 79 -1.22 0.78 16.33
CA VAL A 79 -2.68 0.98 16.49
C VAL A 79 -3.46 -0.21 15.94
N ALA A 80 -3.09 -0.70 14.75
CA ALA A 80 -3.78 -1.82 14.11
C ALA A 80 -3.67 -3.12 14.93
N MET A 81 -2.55 -3.35 15.61
CA MET A 81 -2.39 -4.52 16.49
C MET A 81 -3.37 -4.52 17.69
N VAL A 82 -3.75 -3.35 18.17
CA VAL A 82 -4.72 -3.21 19.26
C VAL A 82 -6.16 -3.19 18.74
N VAL A 83 -6.41 -2.37 17.71
CA VAL A 83 -7.76 -2.14 17.17
C VAL A 83 -8.25 -3.34 16.37
N GLY A 84 -7.37 -4.05 15.67
CA GLY A 84 -7.73 -5.22 14.84
C GLY A 84 -8.46 -6.31 15.63
N PRO A 85 -7.91 -6.86 16.71
CA PRO A 85 -8.58 -7.85 17.55
C PRO A 85 -9.89 -7.32 18.17
N LEU A 86 -9.94 -6.06 18.57
CA LEU A 86 -11.15 -5.44 19.12
C LEU A 86 -12.28 -5.38 18.08
N LEU A 87 -11.99 -4.92 16.87
CA LEU A 87 -12.94 -4.90 15.76
C LEU A 87 -13.41 -6.31 15.39
N THR A 88 -12.48 -7.26 15.33
CA THR A 88 -12.83 -8.64 15.00
C THR A 88 -13.71 -9.28 16.06
N ARG A 89 -13.49 -8.99 17.34
CA ARG A 89 -14.35 -9.46 18.45
C ARG A 89 -15.74 -8.82 18.41
N ALA A 90 -15.84 -7.53 18.07
CA ALA A 90 -17.10 -6.80 18.07
C ALA A 90 -17.96 -7.06 16.81
N PHE A 91 -17.34 -7.15 15.65
CA PHE A 91 -18.01 -7.15 14.34
C PHE A 91 -17.62 -8.32 13.44
N GLY A 92 -16.83 -9.27 13.97
CA GLY A 92 -16.32 -10.40 13.19
C GLY A 92 -15.27 -9.98 12.15
N LEU A 93 -14.83 -10.95 11.35
CA LEU A 93 -13.85 -10.74 10.29
C LEU A 93 -14.40 -9.84 9.17
N SER A 94 -15.68 -9.96 8.84
CA SER A 94 -16.37 -9.12 7.86
C SER A 94 -16.32 -7.64 8.28
N GLY A 95 -16.57 -7.34 9.57
CA GLY A 95 -16.50 -5.98 10.09
C GLY A 95 -15.12 -5.34 9.96
N LEU A 96 -14.05 -6.14 10.13
CA LEU A 96 -12.68 -5.66 9.90
C LEU A 96 -12.47 -5.24 8.44
N PHE A 97 -12.95 -6.03 7.48
CA PHE A 97 -12.85 -5.69 6.06
C PHE A 97 -13.71 -4.49 5.67
N TRP A 98 -14.89 -4.33 6.26
CA TRP A 98 -15.69 -3.12 6.08
C TRP A 98 -15.01 -1.88 6.62
N ALA A 99 -14.35 -1.97 7.78
CA ALA A 99 -13.57 -0.87 8.33
C ALA A 99 -12.41 -0.48 7.40
N THR A 100 -11.69 -1.45 6.82
CA THR A 100 -10.61 -1.18 5.86
C THR A 100 -11.15 -0.55 4.57
N ALA A 101 -12.32 -0.96 4.08
CA ALA A 101 -12.98 -0.33 2.94
C ALA A 101 -13.34 1.14 3.23
N ALA A 102 -13.90 1.42 4.41
CA ALA A 102 -14.24 2.78 4.84
C ALA A 102 -12.98 3.66 4.95
N MET A 103 -11.88 3.13 5.48
CA MET A 103 -10.60 3.85 5.54
C MET A 103 -10.03 4.15 4.15
N ALA A 104 -10.17 3.25 3.18
CA ALA A 104 -9.76 3.50 1.80
C ALA A 104 -10.57 4.63 1.15
N LEU A 105 -11.88 4.66 1.37
CA LEU A 105 -12.75 5.75 0.91
C LEU A 105 -12.39 7.07 1.58
N LEU A 106 -12.11 7.07 2.88
CA LEU A 106 -11.61 8.24 3.59
C LEU A 106 -10.28 8.72 3.00
N GLY A 107 -9.37 7.80 2.67
CA GLY A 107 -8.13 8.12 1.96
C GLY A 107 -8.37 8.82 0.62
N ILE A 108 -9.36 8.38 -0.16
CA ILE A 108 -9.77 9.03 -1.41
C ILE A 108 -10.25 10.47 -1.15
N LEU A 109 -11.08 10.68 -0.12
CA LEU A 109 -11.57 12.01 0.25
C LEU A 109 -10.44 12.94 0.68
N ILE A 110 -9.48 12.44 1.47
CA ILE A 110 -8.29 13.20 1.88
C ILE A 110 -7.46 13.61 0.67
N VAL A 111 -7.19 12.69 -0.25
CA VAL A 111 -6.44 13.00 -1.48
C VAL A 111 -7.20 13.97 -2.36
N ALA A 112 -8.53 13.88 -2.42
CA ALA A 112 -9.38 14.81 -3.18
C ALA A 112 -9.36 16.23 -2.61
N GLY A 113 -9.44 16.38 -1.28
CA GLY A 113 -9.62 17.65 -0.62
C GLY A 113 -8.31 18.37 -0.23
N ILE A 114 -7.29 17.61 0.16
CA ILE A 114 -6.07 18.16 0.78
C ILE A 114 -4.90 18.20 -0.20
N VAL A 115 -4.77 17.21 -1.09
CA VAL A 115 -3.63 17.16 -2.00
C VAL A 115 -3.83 18.12 -3.16
N PRO A 116 -2.90 19.07 -3.41
CA PRO A 116 -3.02 20.04 -4.50
C PRO A 116 -3.21 19.38 -5.86
N LYS A 117 -4.09 19.96 -6.69
CA LYS A 117 -4.37 19.43 -8.05
C LYS A 117 -3.17 19.59 -8.99
N ASP A 118 -2.34 20.58 -8.74
CA ASP A 118 -1.26 21.04 -9.61
C ASP A 118 0.14 20.65 -9.11
N ALA A 119 0.29 19.48 -8.52
CA ALA A 119 1.57 18.82 -8.59
C ALA A 119 1.78 18.40 -10.06
N GLY A 120 1.89 19.44 -10.92
CA GLY A 120 2.24 19.27 -12.33
C GLY A 120 3.46 18.40 -12.41
N PRO A 121 3.67 17.66 -13.50
CA PRO A 121 4.89 16.90 -13.67
C PRO A 121 6.03 17.93 -13.55
N LEU A 122 6.71 17.94 -12.41
CA LEU A 122 8.03 18.53 -12.37
C LEU A 122 8.75 17.78 -13.47
N GLN A 123 9.03 18.49 -14.56
CA GLN A 123 9.72 18.00 -15.73
C GLN A 123 11.13 17.56 -15.31
N HIS A 124 11.20 16.47 -14.58
CA HIS A 124 12.38 15.64 -14.60
C HIS A 124 12.33 14.91 -15.94
N ARG A 125 12.93 15.55 -16.91
CA ARG A 125 13.12 15.12 -18.30
C ARG A 125 13.84 13.76 -18.42
N GLU A 126 14.05 13.06 -17.31
CA GLU A 126 14.73 11.77 -17.21
C GLU A 126 13.81 10.58 -16.86
N SER A 127 12.54 10.80 -16.57
CA SER A 127 11.60 9.71 -16.20
C SER A 127 10.83 9.15 -17.39
N GLY A 128 11.23 9.44 -18.60
CA GLY A 128 10.78 8.70 -19.76
C GLY A 128 11.41 7.31 -19.79
N VAL A 129 11.12 6.48 -18.78
CA VAL A 129 11.38 5.04 -18.91
C VAL A 129 10.49 4.58 -20.05
N ALA A 130 11.04 4.54 -21.24
CA ALA A 130 10.39 3.95 -22.38
C ALA A 130 9.95 2.54 -21.95
N ALA A 131 8.73 2.13 -22.30
CA ALA A 131 8.26 0.76 -22.06
C ALA A 131 9.29 -0.30 -22.49
N GLN A 132 10.15 0.05 -23.43
CA GLN A 132 11.30 -0.72 -23.90
C GLN A 132 12.39 -0.93 -22.83
N ALA A 133 12.51 -0.04 -21.83
CA ALA A 133 13.48 -0.21 -20.74
C ALA A 133 12.95 -1.05 -19.56
N LEU A 134 11.63 -1.28 -19.49
CA LEU A 134 11.06 -2.11 -18.42
C LEU A 134 11.52 -3.57 -18.49
N TRP A 135 11.57 -4.13 -19.70
CA TRP A 135 11.94 -5.54 -19.87
C TRP A 135 13.40 -5.86 -19.53
N PRO A 136 14.40 -5.05 -19.93
CA PRO A 136 15.77 -5.21 -19.47
C PRO A 136 15.92 -5.03 -17.96
N THR A 137 15.21 -4.05 -17.38
CA THR A 137 15.24 -3.77 -15.94
C THR A 137 14.68 -4.93 -15.13
N LEU A 138 13.56 -5.52 -15.54
CA LEU A 138 12.97 -6.69 -14.91
C LEU A 138 13.85 -7.96 -14.99
N LYS A 139 14.76 -8.03 -15.97
CA LYS A 139 15.71 -9.14 -16.12
C LYS A 139 17.07 -8.88 -15.47
N HIS A 140 17.28 -7.72 -14.88
CA HIS A 140 18.55 -7.40 -14.25
C HIS A 140 18.76 -8.28 -13.00
N ALA A 141 19.80 -9.10 -13.02
CA ALA A 141 20.03 -10.15 -12.01
C ALA A 141 20.12 -9.60 -10.58
N ASP A 142 20.71 -8.41 -10.40
CA ASP A 142 20.87 -7.81 -9.08
C ASP A 142 19.55 -7.25 -8.54
N LEU A 143 18.67 -6.73 -9.42
CA LEU A 143 17.32 -6.32 -9.04
C LEU A 143 16.47 -7.53 -8.65
N LEU A 144 16.51 -8.61 -9.41
CA LEU A 144 15.82 -9.86 -9.08
C LEU A 144 16.28 -10.45 -7.74
N ARG A 145 17.58 -10.41 -7.47
CA ARG A 145 18.14 -10.85 -6.18
C ARG A 145 17.63 -9.98 -5.02
N LEU A 146 17.57 -8.68 -5.22
CA LEU A 146 17.06 -7.73 -4.22
C LEU A 146 15.57 -7.97 -3.97
N ASP A 147 14.78 -8.10 -5.03
CA ASP A 147 13.34 -8.38 -4.94
C ASP A 147 13.07 -9.71 -4.24
N PHE A 148 13.86 -10.74 -4.56
CA PHE A 148 13.75 -12.03 -3.87
C PHE A 148 14.13 -11.93 -2.39
N ALA A 149 15.18 -11.18 -2.05
CA ALA A 149 15.57 -10.95 -0.66
C ALA A 149 14.47 -10.22 0.13
N ILE A 150 13.85 -9.21 -0.46
CA ILE A 150 12.73 -8.48 0.13
C ILE A 150 11.52 -9.40 0.30
N LEU A 151 11.20 -10.20 -0.72
CA LEU A 151 10.12 -11.20 -0.66
C LEU A 151 10.35 -12.20 0.47
N ALA A 152 11.55 -12.77 0.55
CA ALA A 152 11.91 -13.75 1.57
C ALA A 152 11.82 -13.16 2.98
N LEU A 153 12.34 -11.93 3.17
CA LEU A 153 12.26 -11.22 4.44
C LEU A 153 10.79 -10.98 4.87
N HIS A 154 9.95 -10.52 3.96
CA HIS A 154 8.53 -10.31 4.25
C HIS A 154 7.79 -11.63 4.51
N ALA A 155 8.10 -12.69 3.78
CA ALA A 155 7.52 -14.01 4.01
C ALA A 155 7.87 -14.54 5.41
N VAL A 156 9.13 -14.44 5.82
CA VAL A 156 9.57 -14.82 7.18
C VAL A 156 8.89 -13.97 8.23
N LEU A 157 8.81 -12.65 8.02
CA LEU A 157 8.13 -11.74 8.94
C LEU A 157 6.66 -12.12 9.11
N MET A 158 5.92 -12.32 8.02
CA MET A 158 4.50 -12.70 8.05
C MET A 158 4.30 -14.09 8.67
N ALA A 159 5.16 -15.06 8.33
CA ALA A 159 5.12 -16.38 8.95
C ALA A 159 5.33 -16.32 10.46
N SER A 160 6.24 -15.46 10.92
CA SER A 160 6.52 -15.27 12.36
C SER A 160 5.31 -14.69 13.10
N PHE A 161 4.59 -13.74 12.50
CA PHE A 161 3.35 -13.19 13.08
C PHE A 161 2.23 -14.23 13.22
N VAL A 162 2.23 -15.27 12.40
CA VAL A 162 1.26 -16.37 12.50
C VAL A 162 1.77 -17.47 13.45
N ALA A 163 3.03 -17.88 13.28
CA ALA A 163 3.59 -19.01 14.00
C ALA A 163 3.82 -18.74 15.51
N LEU A 164 4.30 -17.54 15.87
CA LEU A 164 4.59 -17.20 17.26
C LEU A 164 3.34 -17.25 18.17
N PRO A 165 2.21 -16.62 17.84
CA PRO A 165 1.01 -16.73 18.67
C PRO A 165 0.49 -18.15 18.78
N LEU A 166 0.59 -18.95 17.70
CA LEU A 166 0.15 -20.36 17.71
C LEU A 166 1.06 -21.25 18.56
N ALA A 167 2.35 -20.93 18.66
CA ALA A 167 3.30 -21.67 19.48
C ALA A 167 3.23 -21.32 20.97
N LEU A 168 2.59 -20.21 21.34
CA LEU A 168 2.45 -19.73 22.71
C LEU A 168 1.12 -20.10 23.38
N VAL A 169 0.21 -20.73 22.64
CA VAL A 169 -1.08 -21.26 23.10
C VAL A 169 -1.00 -22.77 23.27
#